data_53cddba99aaf09f7166abf1d75f52bb9
#
_entry.id   53cddba99aaf09f7166abf1d75f52bb9
#
_cell.length_a   1.000
_cell.length_b   1.000
_cell.length_c   1.000
_cell.angle_alpha   90.00
_cell.angle_beta   90.00
_cell.angle_gamma   90.00
#
_symmetry.space_group_name_H-M   'P 1'
#
loop_
_entity.id
_entity.type
_entity.pdbx_description
1 polymer ?
#
loop_
_entity_poly.entity_id
_entity_poly.type
_entity_poly.pdbx_seq_one_letter_code
_entity_poly.pdbx_strand_id
1 'polypeptide(L)'
;LPLRHNKATYGSTRLGRVGAYGLKARICLNWGFFEEAAKYADKALTLAKDAGYALEPYDTRFCGEDYTKGEPSATNLFGLSGHANSDEWIWALQYNAMISGNQHNAGYYAAPRIAGGCSYFSPTQMFIDAIQCTDGKSIAESPLFDYKEPWKNRDPRLDLFCVRPGSRVLGMQFETNPSVQKIMNYNDKEEGV
;
A
#
# COMPACT_ATOMS: atom_id res chain seq x y z
N LEU A 1 23.20 15.04 -10.60
CA LEU A 1 22.38 13.83 -10.50
C LEU A 1 21.59 13.65 -11.80
N PRO A 2 21.48 12.40 -12.34
CA PRO A 2 20.58 12.11 -13.45
C PRO A 2 19.13 12.34 -13.03
N LEU A 3 18.20 12.52 -13.98
CA LEU A 3 16.77 12.64 -13.68
C LEU A 3 16.29 11.37 -12.95
N ARG A 4 16.60 10.23 -13.52
CA ARG A 4 16.34 8.90 -12.98
C ARG A 4 17.57 8.03 -13.17
N HIS A 5 17.90 7.20 -12.21
CA HIS A 5 18.92 6.16 -12.39
C HIS A 5 18.36 5.00 -13.22
N ASN A 6 19.22 4.25 -13.87
CA ASN A 6 18.82 3.07 -14.63
C ASN A 6 18.11 2.07 -13.71
N LYS A 7 16.82 1.83 -13.99
CA LYS A 7 15.95 0.99 -13.16
C LYS A 7 16.39 -0.48 -13.18
N ALA A 8 16.80 -0.99 -14.31
CA ALA A 8 17.26 -2.37 -14.42
C ALA A 8 18.54 -2.64 -13.60
N THR A 9 19.39 -1.63 -13.42
CA THR A 9 20.63 -1.77 -12.66
C THR A 9 20.46 -1.50 -11.17
N TYR A 10 19.64 -0.50 -10.82
CA TYR A 10 19.59 0.04 -9.47
C TYR A 10 18.20 -0.03 -8.81
N GLY A 11 17.17 -0.44 -9.54
CA GLY A 11 15.78 -0.33 -9.07
C GLY A 11 15.46 1.11 -8.67
N SER A 12 14.83 1.27 -7.52
CA SER A 12 14.52 2.59 -6.91
C SER A 12 15.45 2.93 -5.73
N THR A 13 16.61 2.30 -5.63
CA THR A 13 17.51 2.44 -4.47
C THR A 13 18.35 3.71 -4.47
N ARG A 14 18.59 4.31 -5.63
CA ARG A 14 19.43 5.49 -5.77
C ARG A 14 18.60 6.74 -5.99
N LEU A 15 18.90 7.76 -5.21
CA LEU A 15 18.27 9.07 -5.30
C LEU A 15 18.66 9.77 -6.60
N GLY A 16 17.70 9.90 -7.53
CA GLY A 16 17.82 10.73 -8.72
C GLY A 16 17.41 12.20 -8.44
N ARG A 17 17.46 13.03 -9.49
CA ARG A 17 17.11 14.46 -9.37
C ARG A 17 15.63 14.65 -8.98
N VAL A 18 14.74 13.85 -9.52
CA VAL A 18 13.31 13.86 -9.17
C VAL A 18 13.13 13.61 -7.68
N GLY A 19 13.74 12.55 -7.15
CA GLY A 19 13.69 12.23 -5.72
C GLY A 19 14.31 13.32 -4.84
N ALA A 20 15.39 13.96 -5.28
CA ALA A 20 16.01 15.05 -4.54
C ALA A 20 15.08 16.28 -4.40
N TYR A 21 14.35 16.64 -5.46
CA TYR A 21 13.34 17.71 -5.37
C TYR A 21 12.13 17.29 -4.53
N GLY A 22 11.65 16.05 -4.64
CA GLY A 22 10.58 15.55 -3.79
C GLY A 22 10.96 15.56 -2.31
N LEU A 23 12.17 15.13 -1.97
CA LEU A 23 12.68 15.19 -0.61
C LEU A 23 12.78 16.64 -0.10
N LYS A 24 13.28 17.55 -0.95
CA LYS A 24 13.35 18.97 -0.60
C LYS A 24 11.96 19.58 -0.36
N ALA A 25 10.97 19.26 -1.19
CA ALA A 25 9.59 19.68 -0.99
C ALA A 25 9.05 19.19 0.36
N ARG A 26 9.28 17.93 0.70
CA ARG A 26 8.87 17.35 1.99
C ARG A 26 9.54 18.02 3.19
N ILE A 27 10.83 18.34 3.09
CA ILE A 27 11.55 19.07 4.13
C ILE A 27 10.94 20.46 4.31
N CYS A 28 10.75 21.22 3.23
CA CYS A 28 10.13 22.53 3.28
C CYS A 28 8.72 22.48 3.90
N LEU A 29 7.91 21.50 3.53
CA LEU A 29 6.57 21.30 4.10
C LEU A 29 6.62 21.09 5.62
N ASN A 30 7.51 20.23 6.10
CA ASN A 30 7.64 19.93 7.53
C ASN A 30 8.15 21.13 8.35
N TRP A 31 8.86 22.05 7.72
CA TRP A 31 9.34 23.30 8.35
C TRP A 31 8.39 24.49 8.15
N GLY A 32 7.23 24.28 7.53
CA GLY A 32 6.24 25.34 7.31
C GLY A 32 6.55 26.30 6.16
N PHE A 33 7.54 25.99 5.33
CA PHE A 33 7.85 26.77 4.12
C PHE A 33 6.95 26.33 2.96
N PHE A 34 5.68 26.66 3.02
CA PHE A 34 4.65 26.12 2.12
C PHE A 34 4.84 26.54 0.66
N GLU A 35 5.28 27.78 0.40
CA GLU A 35 5.52 28.26 -0.96
C GLU A 35 6.68 27.52 -1.62
N GLU A 36 7.79 27.34 -0.91
CA GLU A 36 8.93 26.58 -1.36
C GLU A 36 8.59 25.10 -1.52
N ALA A 37 7.80 24.55 -0.61
CA ALA A 37 7.34 23.15 -0.69
C ALA A 37 6.53 22.94 -1.98
N ALA A 38 5.57 23.81 -2.28
CA ALA A 38 4.78 23.76 -3.51
C ALA A 38 5.66 23.88 -4.75
N LYS A 39 6.57 24.86 -4.79
CA LYS A 39 7.51 25.07 -5.89
C LYS A 39 8.39 23.84 -6.18
N TYR A 40 8.93 23.19 -5.14
CA TYR A 40 9.78 22.02 -5.33
C TYR A 40 8.97 20.76 -5.63
N ALA A 41 7.74 20.64 -5.14
CA ALA A 41 6.84 19.55 -5.51
C ALA A 41 6.45 19.63 -6.99
N ASP A 42 6.06 20.81 -7.48
CA ASP A 42 5.74 21.03 -8.88
C ASP A 42 6.93 20.74 -9.80
N LYS A 43 8.13 21.18 -9.41
CA LYS A 43 9.35 20.84 -10.14
C LYS A 43 9.65 19.36 -10.16
N ALA A 44 9.41 18.64 -9.05
CA ALA A 44 9.57 17.20 -8.99
C ALA A 44 8.58 16.50 -9.93
N LEU A 45 7.31 16.92 -9.95
CA LEU A 45 6.28 16.34 -10.83
C LEU A 45 6.58 16.58 -12.31
N THR A 46 7.02 17.78 -12.68
CA THR A 46 7.41 18.08 -14.06
C THR A 46 8.55 17.17 -14.51
N LEU A 47 9.62 17.10 -13.71
CA LEU A 47 10.77 16.26 -14.04
C LEU A 47 10.45 14.75 -13.97
N ALA A 48 9.47 14.35 -13.18
CA ALA A 48 9.03 12.96 -13.10
C ALA A 48 8.40 12.51 -14.41
N LYS A 49 7.55 13.34 -15.01
CA LYS A 49 6.95 13.07 -16.33
C LYS A 49 8.03 12.89 -17.40
N ASP A 50 9.01 13.80 -17.43
CA ASP A 50 10.14 13.74 -18.39
C ASP A 50 11.02 12.50 -18.17
N ALA A 51 11.07 12.00 -16.94
CA ALA A 51 11.85 10.81 -16.57
C ALA A 51 11.08 9.48 -16.74
N GLY A 52 9.83 9.51 -17.22
CA GLY A 52 8.99 8.34 -17.42
C GLY A 52 8.46 7.72 -16.13
N TYR A 53 8.32 8.50 -15.05
CA TYR A 53 7.58 8.06 -13.88
C TYR A 53 6.07 8.15 -14.15
N ALA A 54 5.33 7.16 -13.69
CA ALA A 54 3.88 7.08 -13.82
C ALA A 54 3.29 6.41 -12.59
N LEU A 55 2.03 6.73 -12.29
CA LEU A 55 1.28 5.99 -11.27
C LEU A 55 1.06 4.57 -11.72
N GLU A 56 1.18 3.63 -10.80
CA GLU A 56 0.84 2.24 -11.06
C GLU A 56 -0.67 2.14 -11.35
N PRO A 57 -1.07 1.51 -12.47
CA PRO A 57 -2.48 1.34 -12.78
C PRO A 57 -3.18 0.53 -11.68
N TYR A 58 -4.28 1.05 -11.16
CA TYR A 58 -5.06 0.33 -10.18
C TYR A 58 -5.91 -0.76 -10.85
N ASP A 59 -5.71 -1.99 -10.46
CA ASP A 59 -6.51 -3.12 -10.92
C ASP A 59 -7.34 -3.72 -9.78
N THR A 60 -8.66 -3.48 -9.83
CA THR A 60 -9.61 -3.94 -8.81
C THR A 60 -9.80 -5.46 -8.77
N ARG A 61 -9.42 -6.16 -9.84
CA ARG A 61 -9.61 -7.62 -9.94
C ARG A 61 -8.86 -8.41 -8.88
N PHE A 62 -7.90 -7.77 -8.22
CA PHE A 62 -6.95 -8.42 -7.35
C PHE A 62 -6.95 -7.90 -5.92
N CYS A 63 -7.93 -7.12 -5.53
CA CYS A 63 -8.09 -6.74 -4.13
C CYS A 63 -8.56 -7.94 -3.32
N GLY A 64 -7.61 -8.74 -2.87
CA GLY A 64 -7.80 -9.68 -1.76
C GLY A 64 -8.22 -11.10 -2.11
N GLU A 65 -8.47 -11.49 -3.37
CA GLU A 65 -9.16 -12.76 -3.59
C GLU A 65 -8.38 -13.86 -4.32
N ASP A 66 -7.33 -13.57 -5.08
CA ASP A 66 -6.72 -14.66 -5.85
C ASP A 66 -5.23 -14.46 -6.15
N TYR A 67 -4.40 -14.98 -5.30
CA TYR A 67 -2.95 -15.04 -5.52
C TYR A 67 -2.53 -15.92 -6.71
N THR A 68 -3.44 -16.70 -7.29
CA THR A 68 -3.13 -17.63 -8.37
C THR A 68 -3.25 -17.01 -9.76
N LYS A 69 -3.89 -15.86 -9.89
CA LYS A 69 -4.16 -15.18 -11.18
C LYS A 69 -3.22 -14.03 -11.52
N GLY A 70 -2.15 -13.89 -10.79
CA GLY A 70 -1.19 -12.80 -10.92
C GLY A 70 -1.29 -11.83 -9.75
N GLU A 71 -0.21 -11.10 -9.49
CA GLU A 71 -0.19 -10.14 -8.39
C GLU A 71 -1.07 -8.92 -8.72
N PRO A 72 -1.91 -8.46 -7.78
CA PRO A 72 -2.65 -7.22 -7.95
C PRO A 72 -1.70 -6.05 -8.22
N SER A 73 -2.13 -5.06 -8.99
CA SER A 73 -1.30 -3.88 -9.27
C SER A 73 -0.81 -3.19 -7.99
N ALA A 74 -1.65 -3.07 -6.96
CA ALA A 74 -1.25 -2.52 -5.68
C ALA A 74 -0.31 -3.45 -4.90
N THR A 75 -0.47 -4.78 -4.99
CA THR A 75 0.47 -5.74 -4.44
C THR A 75 1.78 -5.69 -5.22
N ASN A 76 1.73 -5.47 -6.53
CA ASN A 76 2.91 -5.28 -7.36
C ASN A 76 3.69 -4.03 -6.93
N LEU A 77 3.01 -2.93 -6.63
CA LEU A 77 3.65 -1.72 -6.12
C LEU A 77 4.38 -1.95 -4.78
N PHE A 78 3.71 -2.60 -3.83
CA PHE A 78 4.22 -2.84 -2.47
C PHE A 78 4.84 -4.22 -2.28
N GLY A 79 4.78 -5.07 -3.28
CA GLY A 79 5.34 -6.41 -3.28
C GLY A 79 6.86 -6.43 -3.40
N LEU A 80 7.42 -7.61 -3.29
CA LEU A 80 8.88 -7.85 -3.27
C LEU A 80 9.61 -7.28 -4.50
N SER A 81 8.99 -7.33 -5.67
CA SER A 81 9.56 -6.84 -6.92
C SER A 81 9.07 -5.45 -7.35
N GLY A 82 8.19 -4.83 -6.58
CA GLY A 82 7.56 -3.56 -6.94
C GLY A 82 8.55 -2.44 -7.24
N HIS A 83 9.60 -2.32 -6.44
CA HIS A 83 10.67 -1.34 -6.64
C HIS A 83 11.41 -1.48 -7.98
N ALA A 84 11.43 -2.67 -8.56
CA ALA A 84 12.06 -2.92 -9.86
C ALA A 84 11.08 -2.78 -11.03
N ASN A 85 9.83 -3.09 -10.83
CA ASN A 85 8.83 -3.22 -11.90
C ASN A 85 7.91 -1.99 -12.03
N SER A 86 7.53 -1.34 -10.91
CA SER A 86 6.65 -0.18 -10.97
C SER A 86 7.37 1.12 -11.31
N ASP A 87 6.76 1.95 -12.14
CA ASP A 87 7.24 3.29 -12.46
C ASP A 87 6.80 4.35 -11.46
N GLU A 88 6.01 4.00 -10.44
CA GLU A 88 5.60 4.90 -9.37
C GLU A 88 6.72 5.12 -8.34
N TRP A 89 7.60 4.15 -8.12
CA TRP A 89 8.69 4.27 -7.17
C TRP A 89 9.79 5.23 -7.65
N ILE A 90 9.89 6.38 -6.98
CA ILE A 90 10.94 7.39 -7.24
C ILE A 90 12.21 7.05 -6.46
N TRP A 91 12.07 6.72 -5.20
CA TRP A 91 13.15 6.31 -4.31
C TRP A 91 12.62 5.50 -3.15
N ALA A 92 13.27 4.39 -2.85
CA ALA A 92 12.88 3.48 -1.79
C ALA A 92 14.08 2.96 -1.00
N LEU A 93 13.90 2.80 0.30
CA LEU A 93 14.83 2.07 1.14
C LEU A 93 14.62 0.56 0.94
N GLN A 94 15.66 -0.14 0.59
CA GLN A 94 15.60 -1.57 0.33
C GLN A 94 15.94 -2.38 1.58
N TYR A 95 15.11 -3.37 1.84
CA TYR A 95 15.35 -4.39 2.84
C TYR A 95 15.56 -5.74 2.16
N ASN A 96 16.40 -6.58 2.76
CA ASN A 96 16.69 -7.91 2.24
C ASN A 96 16.70 -8.93 3.39
N ALA A 97 15.76 -9.85 3.36
CA ALA A 97 15.61 -10.87 4.40
C ALA A 97 16.82 -11.83 4.49
N MET A 98 17.61 -11.94 3.43
CA MET A 98 18.78 -12.82 3.37
C MET A 98 20.05 -12.16 3.94
N ILE A 99 20.02 -10.87 4.22
CA ILE A 99 21.19 -10.13 4.74
C ILE A 99 20.93 -9.76 6.20
N SER A 100 21.71 -10.34 7.11
CA SER A 100 21.63 -10.01 8.54
C SER A 100 21.86 -8.50 8.75
N GLY A 101 20.99 -7.88 9.57
CA GLY A 101 21.01 -6.45 9.83
C GLY A 101 20.30 -5.58 8.77
N ASN A 102 19.83 -6.17 7.66
CA ASN A 102 19.08 -5.49 6.63
C ASN A 102 17.64 -6.04 6.50
N GLN A 103 17.06 -6.39 7.61
CA GLN A 103 15.72 -6.96 7.72
C GLN A 103 14.79 -6.00 8.46
N HIS A 104 13.49 -6.17 8.27
CA HIS A 104 12.47 -5.52 9.11
C HIS A 104 11.36 -6.51 9.46
N ASN A 105 10.68 -6.27 10.57
CA ASN A 105 9.59 -7.10 11.07
C ASN A 105 8.20 -6.46 10.86
N ALA A 106 8.06 -5.53 9.91
CA ALA A 106 6.81 -4.80 9.70
C ALA A 106 5.63 -5.73 9.43
N GLY A 107 5.82 -6.77 8.61
CA GLY A 107 4.80 -7.77 8.35
C GLY A 107 4.34 -8.52 9.60
N TYR A 108 5.28 -8.92 10.47
CA TYR A 108 4.97 -9.57 11.74
C TYR A 108 4.20 -8.64 12.70
N TYR A 109 4.58 -7.37 12.77
CA TYR A 109 3.90 -6.40 13.63
C TYR A 109 2.52 -6.00 13.10
N ALA A 110 2.31 -5.98 11.78
CA ALA A 110 1.05 -5.65 11.15
C ALA A 110 0.08 -6.81 11.06
N ALA A 111 0.59 -8.04 10.89
CA ALA A 111 -0.25 -9.22 10.70
C ALA A 111 -1.15 -9.49 11.92
N PRO A 112 -2.39 -9.96 11.72
CA PRO A 112 -3.27 -10.42 12.78
C PRO A 112 -2.64 -11.56 13.57
N ARG A 113 -3.01 -11.68 14.85
CA ARG A 113 -2.50 -12.75 15.73
C ARG A 113 -2.78 -14.15 15.22
N ILE A 114 -3.93 -14.36 14.59
CA ILE A 114 -4.27 -15.65 13.99
C ILE A 114 -3.34 -16.04 12.85
N ALA A 115 -2.80 -15.04 12.12
CA ALA A 115 -1.79 -15.25 11.10
C ALA A 115 -0.36 -15.29 11.66
N GLY A 116 -0.20 -15.48 12.98
CA GLY A 116 1.09 -15.52 13.65
C GLY A 116 1.74 -14.16 13.91
N GLY A 117 1.03 -13.08 13.69
CA GLY A 117 1.52 -11.72 13.91
C GLY A 117 1.21 -11.16 15.30
N CYS A 118 1.57 -9.90 15.53
CA CYS A 118 1.39 -9.19 16.80
C CYS A 118 0.20 -8.22 16.85
N SER A 119 -0.34 -7.83 15.70
CA SER A 119 -1.38 -6.79 15.57
C SER A 119 -1.00 -5.45 16.25
N TYR A 120 0.27 -5.06 16.21
CA TYR A 120 0.72 -3.81 16.80
C TYR A 120 0.36 -2.59 15.94
N PHE A 121 0.32 -2.79 14.63
CA PHE A 121 -0.09 -1.74 13.69
C PHE A 121 -1.55 -1.97 13.31
N SER A 122 -2.43 -1.28 14.00
CA SER A 122 -3.86 -1.29 13.70
C SER A 122 -4.30 0.10 13.23
N PRO A 123 -5.13 0.19 12.20
CA PRO A 123 -5.66 1.47 11.76
C PRO A 123 -6.56 2.06 12.85
N THR A 124 -6.52 3.37 13.01
CA THR A 124 -7.48 4.05 13.89
C THR A 124 -8.83 4.13 13.19
N GLN A 125 -9.92 4.22 13.96
CA GLN A 125 -11.26 4.43 13.38
C GLN A 125 -11.29 5.73 12.55
N MET A 126 -10.64 6.78 13.00
CA MET A 126 -10.55 8.06 12.27
C MET A 126 -9.89 7.88 10.89
N PHE A 127 -8.86 7.04 10.78
CA PHE A 127 -8.26 6.73 9.47
C PHE A 127 -9.24 5.99 8.56
N ILE A 128 -9.95 4.99 9.10
CA ILE A 128 -10.95 4.23 8.34
C ILE A 128 -12.08 5.17 7.87
N ASP A 129 -12.56 6.04 8.73
CA ASP A 129 -13.66 6.98 8.44
C ASP A 129 -13.25 8.05 7.40
N ALA A 130 -12.00 8.45 7.38
CA ALA A 130 -11.48 9.43 6.42
C ALA A 130 -11.40 8.89 4.98
N ILE A 131 -11.39 7.57 4.79
CA ILE A 131 -11.42 6.97 3.45
C ILE A 131 -12.82 7.18 2.86
N GLN A 132 -12.89 7.68 1.63
CA GLN A 132 -14.15 8.04 0.96
C GLN A 132 -14.96 6.81 0.52
N CYS A 133 -16.20 7.04 0.15
CA CYS A 133 -17.01 6.07 -0.57
C CYS A 133 -16.67 6.05 -2.07
N THR A 134 -17.18 5.06 -2.80
CA THR A 134 -16.95 4.90 -4.24
C THR A 134 -17.44 6.07 -5.09
N ASP A 135 -18.33 6.90 -4.56
CA ASP A 135 -18.81 8.14 -5.18
C ASP A 135 -17.92 9.36 -4.89
N GLY A 136 -16.78 9.17 -4.20
CA GLY A 136 -15.84 10.22 -3.84
C GLY A 136 -16.26 11.11 -2.68
N LYS A 137 -17.37 10.80 -2.00
CA LYS A 137 -17.87 11.55 -0.84
C LYS A 137 -17.40 10.94 0.47
N SER A 138 -17.41 11.75 1.51
CA SER A 138 -17.18 11.28 2.88
C SER A 138 -18.30 10.34 3.33
N ILE A 139 -18.03 9.52 4.37
CA ILE A 139 -19.09 8.64 4.95
C ILE A 139 -20.29 9.41 5.50
N ALA A 140 -20.09 10.68 5.89
CA ALA A 140 -21.18 11.53 6.38
C ALA A 140 -22.09 12.08 5.26
N GLU A 141 -21.58 12.15 4.03
CA GLU A 141 -22.27 12.78 2.90
C GLU A 141 -22.74 11.79 1.84
N SER A 142 -22.16 10.59 1.82
CA SER A 142 -22.44 9.58 0.82
C SER A 142 -23.74 8.83 1.12
N PRO A 143 -24.70 8.80 0.19
CA PRO A 143 -25.89 7.96 0.32
C PRO A 143 -25.58 6.46 0.17
N LEU A 144 -24.37 6.11 -0.25
CA LEU A 144 -23.92 4.72 -0.44
C LEU A 144 -23.41 4.10 0.86
N PHE A 145 -23.16 4.93 1.89
CA PHE A 145 -22.64 4.43 3.16
C PHE A 145 -23.73 3.81 4.01
N ASP A 146 -23.47 2.60 4.53
CA ASP A 146 -24.34 1.91 5.49
C ASP A 146 -23.55 1.58 6.76
N TYR A 147 -24.03 2.07 7.90
CA TYR A 147 -23.43 1.79 9.21
C TYR A 147 -23.47 0.31 9.61
N LYS A 148 -24.37 -0.48 9.01
CA LYS A 148 -24.43 -1.93 9.24
C LYS A 148 -23.41 -2.70 8.41
N GLU A 149 -23.01 -2.13 7.29
CA GLU A 149 -21.99 -2.68 6.38
C GLU A 149 -20.91 -1.63 6.09
N PRO A 150 -20.12 -1.18 7.10
CA PRO A 150 -19.25 -0.02 7.01
C PRO A 150 -18.08 -0.18 6.01
N TRP A 151 -17.84 -1.38 5.54
CA TRP A 151 -16.80 -1.71 4.57
C TRP A 151 -17.29 -1.70 3.12
N LYS A 152 -18.60 -1.69 2.92
CA LYS A 152 -19.22 -1.74 1.60
C LYS A 152 -19.24 -0.35 0.95
N ASN A 153 -19.12 -0.32 -0.39
CA ASN A 153 -19.15 0.91 -1.18
C ASN A 153 -18.06 1.93 -0.78
N ARG A 154 -16.94 1.46 -0.25
CA ARG A 154 -15.79 2.30 0.11
C ARG A 154 -14.75 2.31 -1.01
N ASP A 155 -13.90 3.30 -1.00
CA ASP A 155 -12.72 3.33 -1.88
C ASP A 155 -11.96 2.00 -1.73
N PRO A 156 -11.65 1.31 -2.82
CA PRO A 156 -11.03 -0.01 -2.78
C PRO A 156 -9.64 -0.03 -2.11
N ARG A 157 -8.99 1.13 -1.98
CA ARG A 157 -7.74 1.25 -1.20
C ARG A 157 -7.93 0.88 0.27
N LEU A 158 -9.15 0.96 0.81
CA LEU A 158 -9.43 0.50 2.16
C LEU A 158 -9.10 -0.99 2.34
N ASP A 159 -9.41 -1.81 1.35
CA ASP A 159 -9.10 -3.26 1.37
C ASP A 159 -7.59 -3.55 1.24
N LEU A 160 -6.81 -2.60 0.73
CA LEU A 160 -5.35 -2.70 0.67
C LEU A 160 -4.67 -2.35 1.99
N PHE A 161 -5.24 -1.40 2.73
CA PHE A 161 -4.66 -0.91 3.98
C PHE A 161 -5.17 -1.62 5.22
N CYS A 162 -6.37 -2.22 5.16
CA CYS A 162 -7.05 -2.76 6.32
C CYS A 162 -7.48 -4.21 6.09
N VAL A 163 -7.09 -5.07 7.01
CA VAL A 163 -7.67 -6.41 7.12
C VAL A 163 -9.05 -6.27 7.77
N ARG A 164 -10.10 -6.61 7.04
CA ARG A 164 -11.49 -6.57 7.50
C ARG A 164 -12.06 -7.99 7.62
N PRO A 165 -13.20 -8.18 8.31
CA PRO A 165 -13.89 -9.47 8.32
C PRO A 165 -14.13 -9.99 6.91
N GLY A 166 -13.80 -11.27 6.67
CA GLY A 166 -13.86 -11.90 5.36
C GLY A 166 -12.63 -11.72 4.46
N SER A 167 -11.67 -10.84 4.84
CA SER A 167 -10.42 -10.70 4.09
C SER A 167 -9.53 -11.93 4.24
N ARG A 168 -8.78 -12.23 3.19
CA ARG A 168 -7.73 -13.25 3.26
C ARG A 168 -6.41 -12.67 3.70
N VAL A 169 -5.78 -13.31 4.66
CA VAL A 169 -4.46 -12.95 5.18
C VAL A 169 -3.64 -14.20 5.37
N LEU A 170 -2.56 -14.35 4.62
CA LEU A 170 -1.62 -15.47 4.74
C LEU A 170 -2.32 -16.85 4.71
N GLY A 171 -3.28 -17.02 3.80
CA GLY A 171 -4.02 -18.28 3.65
C GLY A 171 -5.18 -18.47 4.60
N MET A 172 -5.48 -17.48 5.46
CA MET A 172 -6.61 -17.55 6.39
C MET A 172 -7.66 -16.51 6.04
N GLN A 173 -8.92 -16.84 6.22
CA GLN A 173 -10.01 -15.87 6.20
C GLN A 173 -10.09 -15.22 7.57
N PHE A 174 -9.93 -13.89 7.61
CA PHE A 174 -10.00 -13.15 8.87
C PHE A 174 -11.45 -12.95 9.32
N GLU A 175 -11.72 -13.36 10.55
CA GLU A 175 -12.97 -13.12 11.24
C GLU A 175 -12.70 -12.50 12.62
N THR A 176 -13.59 -11.62 13.06
CA THR A 176 -13.49 -10.99 14.38
C THR A 176 -13.76 -11.97 15.51
N ASN A 177 -14.56 -12.99 15.27
CA ASN A 177 -14.80 -14.08 16.20
C ASN A 177 -13.79 -15.22 15.93
N PRO A 178 -12.83 -15.49 16.83
CA PRO A 178 -11.82 -16.52 16.61
C PRO A 178 -12.41 -17.94 16.50
N SER A 179 -13.62 -18.18 16.99
CA SER A 179 -14.28 -19.50 16.93
C SER A 179 -14.83 -19.85 15.53
N VAL A 180 -14.91 -18.89 14.63
CA VAL A 180 -15.41 -19.09 13.25
C VAL A 180 -14.34 -18.87 12.20
N GLN A 181 -13.10 -18.74 12.62
CA GLN A 181 -11.99 -18.56 11.68
C GLN A 181 -11.75 -19.83 10.87
N LYS A 182 -11.52 -19.62 9.60
CA LYS A 182 -11.30 -20.69 8.63
C LYS A 182 -9.90 -20.60 8.04
N ILE A 183 -9.20 -21.72 8.02
CA ILE A 183 -7.98 -21.86 7.24
C ILE A 183 -8.39 -22.19 5.81
N MET A 184 -7.95 -21.37 4.87
CA MET A 184 -8.28 -21.50 3.45
C MET A 184 -7.00 -21.81 2.69
N ASN A 185 -7.00 -22.87 1.90
CA ASN A 185 -5.90 -23.16 0.99
C ASN A 185 -5.96 -22.26 -0.27
N TYR A 186 -4.95 -22.36 -1.11
CA TYR A 186 -4.86 -21.57 -2.35
C TYR A 186 -6.03 -21.76 -3.33
N ASN A 187 -6.78 -22.84 -3.21
CA ASN A 187 -7.90 -23.18 -4.08
C ASN A 187 -9.28 -22.83 -3.47
N ASP A 188 -9.33 -21.97 -2.47
CA ASP A 188 -10.56 -21.58 -1.77
C ASP A 188 -11.28 -22.72 -1.03
N LYS A 189 -10.59 -23.79 -0.76
CA LYS A 189 -11.14 -24.90 0.02
C LYS A 189 -10.75 -24.73 1.48
N GLU A 190 -11.73 -24.95 2.35
CA GLU A 190 -11.50 -25.03 3.78
C GLU A 190 -10.60 -26.25 4.05
N GLU A 191 -9.44 -26.02 4.67
CA GLU A 191 -8.62 -27.12 5.16
C GLU A 191 -9.16 -27.55 6.50
N GLY A 192 -9.49 -28.84 6.61
CA GLY A 192 -9.91 -29.44 7.88
C GLY A 192 -8.82 -29.26 8.94
N VAL A 193 -9.21 -28.90 10.14
CA VAL A 193 -8.39 -28.80 11.35
C VAL A 193 -8.03 -30.21 11.81
#